data_84ee4c051ab6248dd4eb492845b81154
#
_entry.id   84ee4c051ab6248dd4eb492845b81154
#
_cell.length_a   1.000
_cell.length_b   1.000
_cell.length_c   1.000
_cell.angle_alpha   90.00
_cell.angle_beta   90.00
_cell.angle_gamma   90.00
#
_symmetry.space_group_name_H-M   'P 1'
#
loop_
_entity.id
_entity.type
_entity.pdbx_description
1 polymer ?
#
loop_
_entity_poly.entity_id
_entity_poly.type
_entity_poly.pdbx_seq_one_letter_code
_entity_poly.pdbx_strand_id
1 'polypeptide(L)'
;MKLWKRTVALMLITLLCSLIPVGVLSLYVTGKRSLNNAAETYGRQLANGKNLLEQFWDNSKYEQMSETGKKSYLEFQFLRCCGEKMLLINSESKEAVVNRTDYEIVSMDNLGLNNKTDSYEYKIQKLNHKYLLLQHALLTNPEGYEILSVRDVTSMFTELRQTAAWFLGIYLAVFCIAGLFIYLMMKRTVQQMEKLQEVAGKQEMLMGALAHEMKTPLTSIIGYSDTLRHVKLNDEQKDCALEHISREGKRLEKLSGKMLQMLGLHQNDSIKMESHAIGELLEQVVQLEAEQAAQKQIQLQTEYEDFSLKMDEELMESLIVNLTDNALHATEPGGYIILKAYKESGKKILEVADNGRGIPQEEMGKITEAFYMVDKSRSRQEGGAGLGLALCVKIAEVHGARLDIVSQIGAGTKVRVIFDKKDKELT
;
A
#
# COMPACT_ATOMS: atom_id res chain seq x y z
N MET A 1 11.44 -3.99 9.23
CA MET A 1 11.92 -4.15 7.83
C MET A 1 11.99 -5.59 7.30
N LYS A 2 12.19 -6.64 8.13
CA LYS A 2 12.21 -8.05 7.67
C LYS A 2 10.83 -8.68 7.44
N LEU A 3 9.80 -8.29 8.18
CA LEU A 3 8.48 -8.94 8.16
C LEU A 3 7.72 -8.70 6.84
N TRP A 4 7.64 -7.46 6.38
CA TRP A 4 6.92 -7.11 5.15
C TRP A 4 7.52 -7.75 3.90
N LYS A 5 8.87 -7.88 3.83
CA LYS A 5 9.54 -8.59 2.72
C LYS A 5 9.12 -10.07 2.66
N ARG A 6 8.95 -10.71 3.83
CA ARG A 6 8.45 -12.09 3.92
C ARG A 6 7.01 -12.20 3.44
N THR A 7 6.14 -11.26 3.80
CA THR A 7 4.74 -11.25 3.37
C THR A 7 4.62 -11.08 1.85
N VAL A 8 5.38 -10.14 1.26
CA VAL A 8 5.43 -9.97 -0.20
C VAL A 8 5.93 -11.24 -0.88
N ALA A 9 7.01 -11.83 -0.39
CA ALA A 9 7.54 -13.07 -0.96
C ALA A 9 6.53 -14.21 -0.88
N LEU A 10 5.79 -14.34 0.20
CA LEU A 10 4.76 -15.35 0.40
C LEU A 10 3.59 -15.17 -0.56
N MET A 11 3.12 -13.94 -0.77
CA MET A 11 2.09 -13.61 -1.75
C MET A 11 2.53 -13.92 -3.20
N LEU A 12 3.78 -13.63 -3.54
CA LEU A 12 4.32 -13.95 -4.85
C LEU A 12 4.48 -15.47 -5.07
N ILE A 13 4.89 -16.21 -4.05
CA ILE A 13 4.97 -17.68 -4.09
C ILE A 13 3.58 -18.28 -4.27
N THR A 14 2.57 -17.83 -3.54
CA THR A 14 1.19 -18.35 -3.69
C THR A 14 0.64 -18.06 -5.08
N LEU A 15 0.91 -16.89 -5.65
CA LEU A 15 0.54 -16.56 -7.03
C LEU A 15 1.22 -17.51 -8.03
N LEU A 16 2.50 -17.78 -7.86
CA LEU A 16 3.26 -18.68 -8.72
C LEU A 16 2.73 -20.11 -8.63
N CYS A 17 2.48 -20.61 -7.42
CA CYS A 17 1.92 -21.95 -7.18
C CYS A 17 0.51 -22.13 -7.75
N SER A 18 -0.28 -21.07 -7.91
CA SER A 18 -1.60 -21.12 -8.51
C SER A 18 -1.57 -21.09 -10.06
N LEU A 19 -0.67 -20.32 -10.65
CA LEU A 19 -0.63 -20.10 -12.10
C LEU A 19 0.06 -21.23 -12.87
N ILE A 20 1.16 -21.77 -12.34
CA ILE A 20 1.94 -22.82 -13.03
C ILE A 20 1.11 -24.09 -13.33
N PRO A 21 0.38 -24.68 -12.37
CA PRO A 21 -0.39 -25.91 -12.63
C PRO A 21 -1.47 -25.70 -13.70
N VAL A 22 -2.11 -24.54 -13.73
CA VAL A 22 -3.14 -24.22 -14.73
C VAL A 22 -2.53 -24.17 -16.13
N GLY A 23 -1.37 -23.53 -16.29
CA GLY A 23 -0.68 -23.46 -17.58
C GLY A 23 -0.21 -24.81 -18.07
N VAL A 24 0.40 -25.61 -17.19
CA VAL A 24 0.86 -26.98 -17.53
C VAL A 24 -0.31 -27.87 -17.91
N LEU A 25 -1.41 -27.82 -17.14
CA LEU A 25 -2.61 -28.60 -17.45
C LEU A 25 -3.22 -28.20 -18.79
N SER A 26 -3.33 -26.91 -19.06
CA SER A 26 -3.86 -26.39 -20.33
C SER A 26 -3.03 -26.87 -21.53
N LEU A 27 -1.70 -26.78 -21.46
CA LEU A 27 -0.80 -27.24 -22.50
C LEU A 27 -0.89 -28.77 -22.71
N TYR A 28 -0.95 -29.53 -21.61
CA TYR A 28 -1.13 -30.98 -21.68
C TYR A 28 -2.44 -31.38 -22.36
N VAL A 29 -3.55 -30.79 -21.94
CA VAL A 29 -4.87 -31.10 -22.52
C VAL A 29 -4.92 -30.73 -24.00
N THR A 30 -4.42 -29.51 -24.35
CA THR A 30 -4.38 -29.05 -25.74
C THR A 30 -3.51 -29.93 -26.61
N GLY A 31 -2.31 -30.29 -26.16
CA GLY A 31 -1.40 -31.17 -26.88
C GLY A 31 -1.99 -32.58 -27.09
N LYS A 32 -2.56 -33.16 -26.04
CA LYS A 32 -3.21 -34.48 -26.13
C LYS A 32 -4.39 -34.46 -27.08
N ARG A 33 -5.24 -33.43 -27.00
CA ARG A 33 -6.40 -33.29 -27.91
C ARG A 33 -5.98 -33.12 -29.36
N SER A 34 -4.95 -32.35 -29.63
CA SER A 34 -4.42 -32.14 -30.98
C SER A 34 -3.86 -33.44 -31.58
N LEU A 35 -3.07 -34.20 -30.80
CA LEU A 35 -2.55 -35.50 -31.23
C LEU A 35 -3.66 -36.51 -31.47
N ASN A 36 -4.64 -36.61 -30.60
CA ASN A 36 -5.76 -37.50 -30.77
C ASN A 36 -6.57 -37.19 -32.04
N ASN A 37 -6.85 -35.91 -32.30
CA ASN A 37 -7.54 -35.48 -33.51
C ASN A 37 -6.76 -35.85 -34.80
N ALA A 38 -5.43 -35.69 -34.76
CA ALA A 38 -4.58 -36.13 -35.87
C ALA A 38 -4.63 -37.62 -36.06
N ALA A 39 -4.51 -38.39 -34.98
CA ALA A 39 -4.58 -39.86 -35.03
C ALA A 39 -5.93 -40.35 -35.55
N GLU A 40 -7.03 -39.78 -35.15
CA GLU A 40 -8.37 -40.08 -35.68
C GLU A 40 -8.47 -39.78 -37.19
N THR A 41 -7.97 -38.61 -37.60
CA THR A 41 -8.04 -38.17 -39.01
C THR A 41 -7.22 -39.07 -39.91
N TYR A 42 -5.97 -39.36 -39.54
CA TYR A 42 -5.08 -40.23 -40.32
C TYR A 42 -5.47 -41.70 -40.20
N GLY A 43 -6.02 -42.14 -39.07
CA GLY A 43 -6.57 -43.45 -38.87
C GLY A 43 -7.73 -43.75 -39.79
N ARG A 44 -8.66 -42.78 -39.98
CA ARG A 44 -9.74 -42.92 -40.98
C ARG A 44 -9.20 -43.03 -42.41
N GLN A 45 -8.18 -42.28 -42.78
CA GLN A 45 -7.54 -42.38 -44.10
C GLN A 45 -6.89 -43.76 -44.30
N LEU A 46 -6.21 -44.27 -43.27
CA LEU A 46 -5.62 -45.60 -43.30
C LEU A 46 -6.69 -46.69 -43.45
N ALA A 47 -7.77 -46.62 -42.67
CA ALA A 47 -8.90 -47.54 -42.72
C ALA A 47 -9.58 -47.54 -44.10
N ASN A 48 -9.80 -46.34 -44.67
CA ASN A 48 -10.35 -46.21 -46.00
C ASN A 48 -9.43 -46.82 -47.07
N GLY A 49 -8.12 -46.55 -46.99
CA GLY A 49 -7.13 -47.15 -47.88
C GLY A 49 -7.14 -48.68 -47.81
N LYS A 50 -7.15 -49.26 -46.60
CA LYS A 50 -7.30 -50.68 -46.36
C LYS A 50 -8.57 -51.24 -46.99
N ASN A 51 -9.74 -50.64 -46.67
CA ASN A 51 -11.03 -51.13 -47.17
C ASN A 51 -11.09 -51.12 -48.73
N LEU A 52 -10.57 -50.06 -49.33
CA LEU A 52 -10.50 -49.97 -50.82
C LEU A 52 -9.58 -51.02 -51.38
N LEU A 53 -8.40 -51.29 -50.79
CA LEU A 53 -7.47 -52.32 -51.25
C LEU A 53 -8.13 -53.70 -51.16
N GLU A 54 -8.73 -54.06 -50.05
CA GLU A 54 -9.44 -55.31 -49.82
C GLU A 54 -10.65 -55.51 -50.78
N GLN A 55 -11.40 -54.41 -51.05
CA GLN A 55 -12.54 -54.42 -51.95
C GLN A 55 -12.12 -54.72 -53.41
N PHE A 56 -11.01 -54.13 -53.85
CA PHE A 56 -10.52 -54.29 -55.24
C PHE A 56 -9.53 -55.39 -55.41
N TRP A 57 -9.26 -56.20 -54.36
CA TRP A 57 -8.36 -57.30 -54.40
C TRP A 57 -9.02 -58.54 -55.03
N ASP A 58 -8.37 -59.12 -56.08
CA ASP A 58 -8.83 -60.35 -56.74
C ASP A 58 -7.79 -61.52 -56.46
N ASN A 59 -8.13 -62.31 -55.51
CA ASN A 59 -7.26 -63.45 -55.07
C ASN A 59 -7.06 -64.49 -56.17
N SER A 60 -8.06 -64.80 -56.95
CA SER A 60 -7.95 -65.81 -58.02
C SER A 60 -7.01 -65.36 -59.14
N LYS A 61 -7.01 -64.05 -59.44
CA LYS A 61 -6.09 -63.45 -60.41
C LYS A 61 -4.65 -63.41 -59.87
N TYR A 62 -4.50 -63.08 -58.59
CA TYR A 62 -3.20 -62.99 -57.93
C TYR A 62 -2.48 -64.33 -57.88
N GLU A 63 -3.17 -65.41 -57.53
CA GLU A 63 -2.58 -66.76 -57.41
C GLU A 63 -2.08 -67.31 -58.75
N GLN A 64 -2.68 -66.92 -59.85
CA GLN A 64 -2.30 -67.36 -61.20
C GLN A 64 -1.07 -66.60 -61.76
N MET A 65 -0.56 -65.59 -61.07
CA MET A 65 0.58 -64.81 -61.56
C MET A 65 1.91 -65.38 -61.17
N SER A 66 2.95 -65.06 -61.95
CA SER A 66 4.34 -65.35 -61.61
C SER A 66 4.73 -64.50 -60.40
N GLU A 67 5.79 -64.86 -59.68
CA GLU A 67 6.22 -64.04 -58.49
C GLU A 67 6.52 -62.57 -58.83
N THR A 68 7.11 -62.27 -59.98
CA THR A 68 7.28 -60.89 -60.48
C THR A 68 5.95 -60.22 -60.81
N GLY A 69 5.00 -61.00 -61.33
CA GLY A 69 3.64 -60.50 -61.61
C GLY A 69 2.86 -60.20 -60.35
N LYS A 70 2.97 -61.04 -59.33
CA LYS A 70 2.36 -60.80 -57.99
C LYS A 70 2.84 -59.55 -57.37
N LYS A 71 4.14 -59.27 -57.38
CA LYS A 71 4.73 -58.08 -56.84
C LYS A 71 4.22 -56.84 -57.58
N SER A 72 4.21 -56.82 -58.90
CA SER A 72 3.72 -55.69 -59.69
C SER A 72 2.21 -55.46 -59.51
N TYR A 73 1.42 -56.54 -59.38
CA TYR A 73 -0.02 -56.41 -59.12
C TYR A 73 -0.30 -55.82 -57.73
N LEU A 74 0.42 -56.28 -56.74
CA LEU A 74 0.30 -55.77 -55.37
C LEU A 74 0.68 -54.28 -55.29
N GLU A 75 1.81 -53.92 -55.93
CA GLU A 75 2.23 -52.53 -56.04
C GLU A 75 1.21 -51.66 -56.75
N PHE A 76 0.66 -52.11 -57.86
CA PHE A 76 -0.38 -51.35 -58.63
C PHE A 76 -1.64 -51.16 -57.83
N GLN A 77 -2.14 -52.21 -57.16
CA GLN A 77 -3.37 -52.09 -56.35
C GLN A 77 -3.14 -51.20 -55.13
N PHE A 78 -1.98 -51.29 -54.48
CA PHE A 78 -1.62 -50.39 -53.36
C PHE A 78 -1.53 -48.91 -53.81
N LEU A 79 -0.88 -48.67 -54.94
CA LEU A 79 -0.76 -47.33 -55.52
C LEU A 79 -2.12 -46.72 -55.91
N ARG A 80 -3.09 -47.51 -56.28
CA ARG A 80 -4.42 -47.14 -56.65
C ARG A 80 -5.33 -46.83 -55.46
N CYS A 81 -5.22 -47.62 -54.41
CA CYS A 81 -6.14 -47.60 -53.25
C CYS A 81 -5.62 -46.79 -52.07
N CYS A 82 -4.29 -46.79 -51.87
CA CYS A 82 -3.65 -46.14 -50.73
C CYS A 82 -3.03 -44.81 -51.12
N GLY A 83 -3.21 -43.83 -50.23
CA GLY A 83 -2.71 -42.47 -50.44
C GLY A 83 -1.19 -42.36 -50.30
N GLU A 84 -0.68 -41.18 -50.55
CA GLU A 84 0.71 -40.82 -50.25
C GLU A 84 0.99 -40.92 -48.75
N LYS A 85 2.27 -41.14 -48.40
CA LYS A 85 2.76 -41.29 -47.02
C LYS A 85 2.28 -42.54 -46.29
N MET A 86 2.03 -43.60 -47.09
CA MET A 86 1.77 -44.96 -46.61
C MET A 86 2.80 -45.89 -47.21
N LEU A 87 3.07 -46.97 -46.51
CA LEU A 87 3.91 -48.07 -47.01
C LEU A 87 3.24 -49.43 -46.76
N LEU A 88 3.48 -50.32 -47.64
CA LEU A 88 3.04 -51.71 -47.55
C LEU A 88 4.19 -52.56 -47.10
N ILE A 89 3.97 -53.35 -46.08
CA ILE A 89 4.99 -54.20 -45.44
C ILE A 89 4.55 -55.66 -45.50
N ASN A 90 5.46 -56.53 -45.71
CA ASN A 90 5.25 -57.99 -45.50
C ASN A 90 5.30 -58.25 -43.97
N SER A 91 4.26 -58.87 -43.44
CA SER A 91 4.12 -59.12 -42.00
C SER A 91 5.14 -60.08 -41.43
N GLU A 92 5.66 -61.03 -42.27
CA GLU A 92 6.64 -62.04 -41.87
C GLU A 92 8.08 -61.52 -41.98
N SER A 93 8.47 -60.98 -43.15
CA SER A 93 9.83 -60.49 -43.38
C SER A 93 10.07 -59.07 -42.77
N LYS A 94 9.03 -58.37 -42.45
CA LYS A 94 9.05 -56.93 -42.00
C LYS A 94 9.70 -55.96 -42.99
N GLU A 95 9.87 -56.43 -44.25
CA GLU A 95 10.41 -55.60 -45.33
C GLU A 95 9.31 -54.77 -45.98
N ALA A 96 9.63 -53.55 -46.38
CA ALA A 96 8.72 -52.69 -47.13
C ALA A 96 8.65 -53.13 -48.57
N VAL A 97 7.48 -53.59 -49.01
CA VAL A 97 7.20 -53.97 -50.41
C VAL A 97 7.01 -52.72 -51.26
N VAL A 98 6.32 -51.79 -50.77
CA VAL A 98 6.08 -50.44 -51.41
C VAL A 98 6.23 -49.35 -50.38
N ASN A 99 7.07 -48.40 -50.65
CA ASN A 99 7.25 -47.24 -49.80
C ASN A 99 6.92 -45.96 -50.57
N ARG A 100 5.85 -45.28 -50.15
CA ARG A 100 5.47 -43.94 -50.65
C ARG A 100 5.69 -42.85 -49.63
N THR A 101 6.51 -43.13 -48.65
CA THR A 101 6.89 -42.14 -47.62
C THR A 101 8.25 -41.54 -47.94
N ASP A 102 8.49 -40.32 -47.43
CA ASP A 102 9.79 -39.66 -47.55
C ASP A 102 10.82 -40.18 -46.54
N TYR A 103 10.53 -41.31 -45.87
CA TYR A 103 11.32 -41.81 -44.76
C TYR A 103 11.79 -43.25 -45.02
N GLU A 104 13.09 -43.49 -44.82
CA GLU A 104 13.61 -44.85 -44.71
C GLU A 104 13.34 -45.35 -43.30
N ILE A 105 12.42 -46.28 -43.18
CA ILE A 105 12.08 -46.91 -41.89
C ILE A 105 12.95 -48.14 -41.76
N VAL A 106 14.03 -48.02 -40.99
CA VAL A 106 15.15 -49.00 -40.97
C VAL A 106 14.88 -50.25 -40.12
N SER A 107 13.95 -50.23 -39.18
CA SER A 107 13.50 -51.45 -38.49
C SER A 107 12.13 -51.27 -37.86
N MET A 108 11.30 -52.27 -38.05
CA MET A 108 9.93 -52.33 -37.51
C MET A 108 9.85 -53.18 -36.25
N ASP A 109 10.96 -53.71 -35.80
CA ASP A 109 11.08 -54.52 -34.57
C ASP A 109 10.81 -53.62 -33.35
N ASN A 110 9.62 -53.54 -32.88
CA ASN A 110 9.11 -52.74 -31.74
C ASN A 110 8.12 -51.60 -32.08
N LEU A 111 7.29 -51.78 -33.10
CA LEU A 111 6.07 -50.99 -33.25
C LEU A 111 5.02 -51.38 -32.20
N GLY A 112 5.42 -51.40 -30.94
CA GLY A 112 4.45 -51.38 -29.87
C GLY A 112 3.73 -50.01 -29.89
N LEU A 113 2.45 -50.00 -30.23
CA LEU A 113 1.65 -48.77 -30.24
C LEU A 113 1.34 -48.39 -28.81
N ASN A 114 1.93 -47.30 -28.37
CA ASN A 114 1.90 -46.87 -26.96
C ASN A 114 0.70 -45.99 -26.63
N ASN A 115 0.01 -45.46 -27.64
CA ASN A 115 -1.10 -44.52 -27.45
C ASN A 115 -2.33 -45.05 -28.20
N LYS A 116 -3.50 -44.78 -27.64
CA LYS A 116 -4.79 -45.17 -28.20
C LYS A 116 -5.77 -44.02 -28.15
N THR A 117 -6.46 -43.79 -29.27
CA THR A 117 -7.71 -42.99 -29.30
C THR A 117 -8.90 -43.96 -29.10
N ASP A 118 -10.11 -43.44 -29.20
CA ASP A 118 -11.32 -44.29 -29.10
C ASP A 118 -11.36 -45.36 -30.20
N SER A 119 -10.78 -45.08 -31.37
CA SER A 119 -10.90 -45.92 -32.56
C SER A 119 -9.56 -46.43 -33.11
N TYR A 120 -8.46 -45.75 -32.86
CA TYR A 120 -7.17 -46.01 -33.51
C TYR A 120 -6.01 -46.02 -32.52
N GLU A 121 -5.09 -46.95 -32.74
CA GLU A 121 -3.81 -46.97 -32.03
C GLU A 121 -2.74 -46.20 -32.83
N TYR A 122 -1.85 -45.51 -32.15
CA TYR A 122 -0.76 -44.76 -32.78
C TYR A 122 0.49 -44.70 -31.93
N LYS A 123 1.62 -44.46 -32.58
CA LYS A 123 2.92 -44.23 -31.93
C LYS A 123 3.52 -42.94 -32.45
N ILE A 124 4.12 -42.15 -31.55
CA ILE A 124 4.94 -41.00 -31.94
C ILE A 124 6.41 -41.43 -31.90
N GLN A 125 7.10 -41.33 -33.02
CA GLN A 125 8.52 -41.57 -33.12
C GLN A 125 9.25 -40.32 -33.57
N LYS A 126 10.39 -40.01 -32.93
CA LYS A 126 11.26 -38.91 -33.36
C LYS A 126 12.36 -39.48 -34.27
N LEU A 127 12.41 -38.99 -35.51
CA LEU A 127 13.42 -39.36 -36.51
C LEU A 127 13.96 -38.09 -37.17
N ASN A 128 15.27 -37.90 -37.20
CA ASN A 128 15.93 -36.76 -37.87
C ASN A 128 15.31 -35.41 -37.55
N HIS A 129 15.09 -35.11 -36.25
CA HIS A 129 14.43 -33.90 -35.73
C HIS A 129 12.95 -33.72 -36.09
N LYS A 130 12.32 -34.70 -36.76
CA LYS A 130 10.90 -34.73 -37.04
C LYS A 130 10.15 -35.64 -36.07
N TYR A 131 8.91 -35.29 -35.78
CA TYR A 131 8.00 -36.14 -35.02
C TYR A 131 7.03 -36.81 -35.99
N LEU A 132 7.10 -38.13 -36.06
CA LEU A 132 6.29 -38.93 -36.96
C LEU A 132 5.18 -39.63 -36.17
N LEU A 133 3.96 -39.52 -36.64
CA LEU A 133 2.83 -40.28 -36.14
C LEU A 133 2.67 -41.51 -37.00
N LEU A 134 2.81 -42.68 -36.40
CA LEU A 134 2.77 -44.01 -37.01
C LEU A 134 1.46 -44.69 -36.64
N GLN A 135 0.76 -45.26 -37.65
CA GLN A 135 -0.42 -46.08 -37.46
C GLN A 135 -0.36 -47.27 -38.44
N HIS A 136 -0.79 -48.43 -38.01
CA HIS A 136 -0.80 -49.61 -38.87
C HIS A 136 -2.18 -50.25 -38.97
N ALA A 137 -2.40 -50.99 -40.05
CA ALA A 137 -3.56 -51.82 -40.26
C ALA A 137 -3.17 -53.13 -40.95
N LEU A 138 -3.52 -54.25 -40.34
CA LEU A 138 -3.37 -55.56 -40.94
C LEU A 138 -4.37 -55.77 -42.07
N LEU A 139 -3.93 -56.31 -43.18
CA LEU A 139 -4.80 -56.70 -44.30
C LEU A 139 -5.34 -58.12 -44.08
N THR A 140 -6.63 -58.26 -44.32
CA THR A 140 -7.27 -59.57 -44.36
C THR A 140 -7.17 -60.21 -45.74
N ASN A 141 -7.06 -59.33 -46.73
CA ASN A 141 -6.86 -59.78 -48.13
C ASN A 141 -6.05 -58.68 -48.88
N PRO A 142 -4.80 -59.03 -49.37
CA PRO A 142 -4.06 -60.27 -49.23
C PRO A 142 -3.55 -60.51 -47.78
N GLU A 143 -3.60 -61.76 -47.34
CA GLU A 143 -3.01 -62.16 -46.06
C GLU A 143 -1.47 -61.97 -46.07
N GLY A 144 -0.91 -61.70 -44.88
CA GLY A 144 0.55 -61.59 -44.74
C GLY A 144 1.11 -60.21 -45.02
N TYR A 145 0.23 -59.16 -45.15
CA TYR A 145 0.64 -57.78 -45.38
C TYR A 145 -0.03 -56.81 -44.38
N GLU A 146 0.68 -55.75 -44.11
CA GLU A 146 0.17 -54.64 -43.29
C GLU A 146 0.45 -53.29 -43.96
N ILE A 147 -0.45 -52.34 -43.77
CA ILE A 147 -0.28 -50.98 -44.22
C ILE A 147 0.16 -50.13 -43.03
N LEU A 148 1.25 -49.36 -43.18
CA LEU A 148 1.72 -48.39 -42.21
C LEU A 148 1.53 -46.97 -42.77
N SER A 149 0.84 -46.14 -42.01
CA SER A 149 0.72 -44.71 -42.27
C SER A 149 1.80 -43.94 -41.48
N VAL A 150 2.56 -43.11 -42.19
CA VAL A 150 3.63 -42.29 -41.59
C VAL A 150 3.32 -40.80 -41.85
N ARG A 151 2.99 -40.07 -40.83
CA ARG A 151 2.63 -38.64 -40.92
C ARG A 151 3.57 -37.78 -40.12
N ASP A 152 4.09 -36.74 -40.75
CA ASP A 152 4.90 -35.72 -40.06
C ASP A 152 3.96 -34.80 -39.26
N VAL A 153 4.11 -34.82 -37.94
CA VAL A 153 3.34 -34.00 -36.99
C VAL A 153 4.23 -32.99 -36.28
N THR A 154 5.41 -32.69 -36.82
CA THR A 154 6.38 -31.77 -36.25
C THR A 154 5.81 -30.37 -36.06
N SER A 155 5.00 -29.89 -37.01
CA SER A 155 4.33 -28.58 -36.92
C SER A 155 3.48 -28.46 -35.66
N MET A 156 2.79 -29.53 -35.26
CA MET A 156 1.96 -29.55 -34.05
C MET A 156 2.81 -29.35 -32.78
N PHE A 157 3.98 -29.96 -32.73
CA PHE A 157 4.91 -29.75 -31.58
C PHE A 157 5.55 -28.37 -31.61
N THR A 158 5.79 -27.78 -32.79
CA THR A 158 6.30 -26.40 -32.89
C THR A 158 5.25 -25.38 -32.48
N GLU A 159 3.99 -25.56 -32.88
CA GLU A 159 2.86 -24.75 -32.44
C GLU A 159 2.64 -24.82 -30.91
N LEU A 160 2.70 -26.06 -30.37
CA LEU A 160 2.58 -26.25 -28.91
C LEU A 160 3.71 -25.56 -28.16
N ARG A 161 4.94 -25.58 -28.68
CA ARG A 161 6.09 -24.89 -28.08
C ARG A 161 5.95 -23.37 -28.18
N GLN A 162 5.43 -22.84 -29.28
CA GLN A 162 5.15 -21.42 -29.43
C GLN A 162 4.06 -20.99 -28.45
N THR A 163 2.99 -21.76 -28.34
CA THR A 163 1.90 -21.50 -27.36
C THR A 163 2.43 -21.53 -25.94
N ALA A 164 3.31 -22.48 -25.60
CA ALA A 164 3.97 -22.54 -24.30
C ALA A 164 4.85 -21.29 -24.02
N ALA A 165 5.57 -20.81 -25.03
CA ALA A 165 6.37 -19.59 -24.93
C ALA A 165 5.51 -18.33 -24.70
N TRP A 166 4.36 -18.24 -25.38
CA TRP A 166 3.39 -17.15 -25.16
C TRP A 166 2.81 -17.21 -23.74
N PHE A 167 2.40 -18.38 -23.25
CA PHE A 167 1.94 -18.51 -21.87
C PHE A 167 3.01 -18.10 -20.86
N LEU A 168 4.26 -18.53 -21.06
CA LEU A 168 5.36 -18.14 -20.20
C LEU A 168 5.55 -16.61 -20.19
N GLY A 169 5.50 -15.96 -21.35
CA GLY A 169 5.59 -14.50 -21.48
C GLY A 169 4.46 -13.78 -20.73
N ILE A 170 3.22 -14.24 -20.91
CA ILE A 170 2.04 -13.67 -20.23
C ILE A 170 2.17 -13.85 -18.71
N TYR A 171 2.53 -15.04 -18.24
CA TYR A 171 2.70 -15.28 -16.80
C TYR A 171 3.80 -14.44 -16.18
N LEU A 172 4.91 -14.25 -16.88
CA LEU A 172 6.00 -13.39 -16.43
C LEU A 172 5.54 -11.93 -16.34
N ALA A 173 4.79 -11.44 -17.33
CA ALA A 173 4.24 -10.09 -17.31
C ALA A 173 3.25 -9.89 -16.14
N VAL A 174 2.31 -10.81 -15.96
CA VAL A 174 1.36 -10.78 -14.84
C VAL A 174 2.08 -10.82 -13.49
N PHE A 175 3.09 -11.67 -13.35
CA PHE A 175 3.89 -11.76 -12.14
C PHE A 175 4.64 -10.46 -11.83
N CYS A 176 5.25 -9.82 -12.84
CA CYS A 176 5.93 -8.54 -12.66
C CYS A 176 4.97 -7.42 -12.28
N ILE A 177 3.79 -7.34 -12.94
CA ILE A 177 2.77 -6.33 -12.64
C ILE A 177 2.22 -6.52 -11.23
N ALA A 178 1.87 -7.75 -10.85
CA ALA A 178 1.38 -8.08 -9.52
C ALA A 178 2.44 -7.79 -8.45
N GLY A 179 3.70 -8.14 -8.70
CA GLY A 179 4.82 -7.86 -7.81
C GLY A 179 5.03 -6.37 -7.58
N LEU A 180 4.99 -5.56 -8.65
CA LEU A 180 5.08 -4.11 -8.57
C LEU A 180 3.90 -3.51 -7.77
N PHE A 181 2.69 -3.97 -8.05
CA PHE A 181 1.49 -3.50 -7.36
C PHE A 181 1.56 -3.82 -5.85
N ILE A 182 1.88 -5.06 -5.48
CA ILE A 182 2.05 -5.48 -4.09
C ILE A 182 3.14 -4.64 -3.41
N TYR A 183 4.28 -4.42 -4.07
CA TYR A 183 5.36 -3.60 -3.54
C TYR A 183 4.93 -2.16 -3.26
N LEU A 184 4.22 -1.51 -4.19
CA LEU A 184 3.73 -0.13 -4.04
C LEU A 184 2.69 -0.01 -2.91
N MET A 185 1.76 -0.96 -2.83
CA MET A 185 0.75 -1.00 -1.76
C MET A 185 1.40 -1.20 -0.38
N MET A 186 2.34 -2.13 -0.27
CA MET A 186 3.05 -2.36 1.00
C MET A 186 3.89 -1.16 1.42
N LYS A 187 4.57 -0.49 0.48
CA LYS A 187 5.31 0.74 0.78
C LYS A 187 4.41 1.81 1.38
N ARG A 188 3.21 2.03 0.80
CA ARG A 188 2.22 2.97 1.34
C ARG A 188 1.75 2.57 2.74
N THR A 189 1.44 1.30 2.95
CA THR A 189 0.96 0.80 4.25
C THR A 189 2.02 0.98 5.35
N VAL A 190 3.29 0.67 5.05
CA VAL A 190 4.40 0.87 6.00
C VAL A 190 4.55 2.35 6.37
N GLN A 191 4.52 3.26 5.38
CA GLN A 191 4.60 4.69 5.63
C GLN A 191 3.43 5.21 6.49
N GLN A 192 2.22 4.69 6.28
CA GLN A 192 1.07 5.03 7.11
C GLN A 192 1.21 4.50 8.54
N MET A 193 1.70 3.28 8.70
CA MET A 193 1.96 2.69 10.02
C MET A 193 3.03 3.48 10.80
N GLU A 194 4.11 3.89 10.14
CA GLU A 194 5.15 4.71 10.77
C GLU A 194 4.59 6.05 11.25
N LYS A 195 3.76 6.72 10.44
CA LYS A 195 3.07 7.97 10.84
C LYS A 195 2.12 7.75 12.01
N LEU A 196 1.34 6.66 12.01
CA LEU A 196 0.43 6.33 13.11
C LEU A 196 1.21 6.05 14.40
N GLN A 197 2.33 5.34 14.33
CA GLN A 197 3.19 5.09 15.48
C GLN A 197 3.82 6.37 16.03
N GLU A 198 4.24 7.28 15.15
CA GLU A 198 4.76 8.59 15.58
C GLU A 198 3.69 9.40 16.32
N VAL A 199 2.46 9.47 15.79
CA VAL A 199 1.34 10.16 16.43
C VAL A 199 0.97 9.52 17.77
N ALA A 200 0.87 8.19 17.81
CA ALA A 200 0.59 7.45 19.05
C ALA A 200 1.68 7.66 20.10
N GLY A 201 2.95 7.64 19.72
CA GLY A 201 4.08 7.89 20.61
C GLY A 201 4.09 9.32 21.19
N LYS A 202 3.75 10.33 20.36
CA LYS A 202 3.57 11.71 20.83
C LYS A 202 2.42 11.82 21.83
N GLN A 203 1.31 11.13 21.57
CA GLN A 203 0.15 11.14 22.46
C GLN A 203 0.45 10.45 23.79
N GLU A 204 1.16 9.33 23.78
CA GLU A 204 1.60 8.63 24.99
C GLU A 204 2.56 9.50 25.85
N MET A 205 3.50 10.18 25.19
CA MET A 205 4.43 11.10 25.86
C MET A 205 3.66 12.27 26.52
N LEU A 206 2.68 12.85 25.82
CA LEU A 206 1.81 13.91 26.34
C LEU A 206 1.02 13.44 27.57
N MET A 207 0.44 12.25 27.54
CA MET A 207 -0.29 11.66 28.67
C MET A 207 0.63 11.40 29.87
N GLY A 208 1.83 10.91 29.64
CA GLY A 208 2.84 10.71 30.70
C GLY A 208 3.25 12.01 31.37
N ALA A 209 3.51 13.06 30.58
CA ALA A 209 3.85 14.37 31.08
C ALA A 209 2.69 15.01 31.86
N LEU A 210 1.46 14.88 31.36
CA LEU A 210 0.25 15.32 32.06
C LEU A 210 0.11 14.68 33.43
N ALA A 211 0.21 13.34 33.48
CA ALA A 211 0.10 12.60 34.75
C ALA A 211 1.14 13.09 35.77
N HIS A 212 2.35 13.40 35.32
CA HIS A 212 3.41 13.95 36.17
C HIS A 212 3.09 15.37 36.67
N GLU A 213 2.63 16.27 35.80
CA GLU A 213 2.29 17.65 36.16
C GLU A 213 1.01 17.76 37.00
N MET A 214 0.09 16.79 36.90
CA MET A 214 -1.08 16.69 37.78
C MET A 214 -0.73 16.12 39.17
N LYS A 215 0.20 15.18 39.24
CA LYS A 215 0.59 14.55 40.52
C LYS A 215 1.18 15.55 41.52
N THR A 216 1.96 16.51 41.04
CA THR A 216 2.64 17.49 41.89
C THR A 216 1.66 18.41 42.69
N PRO A 217 0.72 19.13 42.05
CA PRO A 217 -0.26 19.94 42.76
C PRO A 217 -1.20 19.10 43.63
N LEU A 218 -1.59 17.90 43.16
CA LEU A 218 -2.43 16.99 43.94
C LEU A 218 -1.74 16.55 45.25
N THR A 219 -0.46 16.21 45.17
CA THR A 219 0.32 15.87 46.35
C THR A 219 0.44 17.02 47.33
N SER A 220 0.59 18.27 46.82
CA SER A 220 0.62 19.47 47.65
C SER A 220 -0.73 19.72 48.35
N ILE A 221 -1.85 19.61 47.62
CA ILE A 221 -3.20 19.75 48.19
C ILE A 221 -3.43 18.72 49.32
N ILE A 222 -3.08 17.43 49.06
CA ILE A 222 -3.22 16.38 50.07
C ILE A 222 -2.35 16.68 51.31
N GLY A 223 -1.09 17.06 51.07
CA GLY A 223 -0.15 17.36 52.18
C GLY A 223 -0.61 18.51 53.07
N TYR A 224 -1.09 19.63 52.48
CA TYR A 224 -1.65 20.75 53.24
C TYR A 224 -2.96 20.37 53.94
N SER A 225 -3.81 19.60 53.30
CA SER A 225 -5.06 19.09 53.91
C SER A 225 -4.77 18.17 55.11
N ASP A 226 -3.77 17.30 55.02
CA ASP A 226 -3.37 16.42 56.11
C ASP A 226 -2.73 17.21 57.23
N THR A 227 -1.95 18.26 56.94
CA THR A 227 -1.38 19.18 57.92
C THR A 227 -2.48 19.89 58.69
N LEU A 228 -3.50 20.43 58.01
CA LEU A 228 -4.66 21.07 58.61
C LEU A 228 -5.46 20.13 59.54
N ARG A 229 -5.48 18.83 59.26
CA ARG A 229 -6.23 17.83 60.05
C ARG A 229 -5.47 17.31 61.26
N HIS A 230 -4.16 17.21 61.19
CA HIS A 230 -3.38 16.47 62.20
C HIS A 230 -2.44 17.37 63.00
N VAL A 231 -2.18 18.59 62.56
CA VAL A 231 -1.26 19.49 63.25
C VAL A 231 -2.02 20.67 63.87
N LYS A 232 -1.71 21.02 65.12
CA LYS A 232 -2.26 22.27 65.70
C LYS A 232 -1.55 23.49 65.12
N LEU A 233 -2.25 24.20 64.25
CA LEU A 233 -1.80 25.42 63.58
C LEU A 233 -2.42 26.64 64.18
N ASN A 234 -1.70 27.77 64.17
CA ASN A 234 -2.29 29.10 64.45
C ASN A 234 -3.13 29.55 63.25
N ASP A 235 -3.93 30.60 63.40
CA ASP A 235 -4.88 31.01 62.34
C ASP A 235 -4.18 31.49 61.07
N GLU A 236 -3.05 32.20 61.18
CA GLU A 236 -2.23 32.63 60.07
C GLU A 236 -1.67 31.43 59.25
N GLN A 237 -1.24 30.34 59.92
CA GLN A 237 -0.77 29.13 59.28
C GLN A 237 -1.92 28.35 58.59
N LYS A 238 -3.13 28.37 59.17
CA LYS A 238 -4.31 27.79 58.56
C LYS A 238 -4.70 28.51 57.26
N ASP A 239 -4.72 29.85 57.31
CA ASP A 239 -5.02 30.68 56.16
C ASP A 239 -4.01 30.48 55.04
N CYS A 240 -2.71 30.44 55.39
CA CYS A 240 -1.67 30.10 54.40
C CYS A 240 -1.86 28.71 53.76
N ALA A 241 -2.19 27.68 54.56
CA ALA A 241 -2.44 26.36 54.04
C ALA A 241 -3.66 26.28 53.12
N LEU A 242 -4.75 26.96 53.47
CA LEU A 242 -5.97 27.07 52.66
C LEU A 242 -5.71 27.81 51.34
N GLU A 243 -4.91 28.90 51.41
CA GLU A 243 -4.51 29.65 50.21
C GLU A 243 -3.67 28.77 49.26
N HIS A 244 -2.74 27.97 49.79
CA HIS A 244 -1.98 26.99 48.98
C HIS A 244 -2.89 25.96 48.33
N ILE A 245 -3.85 25.37 49.05
CA ILE A 245 -4.82 24.42 48.50
C ILE A 245 -5.63 25.06 47.36
N SER A 246 -6.15 26.27 47.61
CA SER A 246 -6.94 26.99 46.60
C SER A 246 -6.12 27.28 45.34
N ARG A 247 -4.89 27.75 45.50
CA ARG A 247 -3.98 28.06 44.39
C ARG A 247 -3.65 26.84 43.57
N GLU A 248 -3.30 25.71 44.19
CA GLU A 248 -3.00 24.46 43.47
C GLU A 248 -4.25 23.83 42.83
N GLY A 249 -5.45 23.99 43.45
CA GLY A 249 -6.73 23.63 42.84
C GLY A 249 -7.03 24.41 41.57
N LYS A 250 -6.89 25.73 41.58
CA LYS A 250 -7.06 26.58 40.38
C LYS A 250 -6.03 26.23 39.28
N ARG A 251 -4.81 25.87 39.70
CA ARG A 251 -3.78 25.41 38.75
C ARG A 251 -4.15 24.12 38.06
N LEU A 252 -4.68 23.13 38.79
CA LEU A 252 -5.21 21.86 38.24
C LEU A 252 -6.35 22.08 37.26
N GLU A 253 -7.28 22.99 37.60
CA GLU A 253 -8.40 23.38 36.75
C GLU A 253 -7.90 23.94 35.41
N LYS A 254 -7.01 24.96 35.44
CA LYS A 254 -6.39 25.52 34.23
C LYS A 254 -5.64 24.48 33.41
N LEU A 255 -4.90 23.57 34.04
CA LEU A 255 -4.17 22.49 33.36
C LEU A 255 -5.14 21.53 32.66
N SER A 256 -6.19 21.11 33.36
CA SER A 256 -7.23 20.21 32.82
C SER A 256 -7.96 20.86 31.64
N GLY A 257 -8.35 22.14 31.75
CA GLY A 257 -9.00 22.87 30.66
C GLY A 257 -8.16 22.99 29.40
N LYS A 258 -6.87 23.37 29.54
CA LYS A 258 -5.94 23.41 28.38
C LYS A 258 -5.72 22.06 27.75
N MET A 259 -5.70 20.99 28.54
CA MET A 259 -5.56 19.62 28.03
C MET A 259 -6.79 19.13 27.26
N LEU A 260 -7.99 19.40 27.81
CA LEU A 260 -9.25 19.07 27.11
C LEU A 260 -9.36 19.82 25.79
N GLN A 261 -8.98 21.10 25.76
CA GLN A 261 -8.95 21.91 24.54
C GLN A 261 -7.95 21.32 23.52
N MET A 262 -6.75 20.90 23.97
CA MET A 262 -5.73 20.30 23.11
C MET A 262 -6.19 18.94 22.53
N LEU A 263 -6.90 18.13 23.32
CA LEU A 263 -7.48 16.85 22.87
C LEU A 263 -8.67 17.08 21.92
N GLY A 264 -9.52 18.07 22.18
CA GLY A 264 -10.67 18.43 21.32
C GLY A 264 -10.24 18.89 19.93
N LEU A 265 -9.11 19.59 19.82
CA LEU A 265 -8.54 20.03 18.54
C LEU A 265 -8.06 18.87 17.63
N HIS A 266 -7.89 17.66 18.17
CA HIS A 266 -7.60 16.45 17.37
C HIS A 266 -8.86 15.83 16.75
N GLN A 267 -10.05 16.20 17.21
CA GLN A 267 -11.35 15.75 16.71
C GLN A 267 -12.01 16.90 15.97
N ASN A 268 -11.67 17.11 14.72
CA ASN A 268 -12.09 18.26 13.88
C ASN A 268 -13.61 18.49 13.75
N ASP A 269 -14.46 17.67 14.34
CA ASP A 269 -15.91 17.67 14.08
C ASP A 269 -16.71 18.79 14.79
N SER A 270 -16.05 19.62 15.63
CA SER A 270 -16.75 20.66 16.40
C SER A 270 -16.30 22.10 16.11
N ILE A 271 -15.36 22.32 15.17
CA ILE A 271 -14.78 23.64 14.92
C ILE A 271 -15.67 24.46 13.99
N LYS A 272 -16.13 25.61 14.47
CA LYS A 272 -17.04 26.52 13.76
C LYS A 272 -16.26 27.66 13.12
N MET A 273 -15.95 27.53 11.84
CA MET A 273 -15.23 28.54 11.06
C MET A 273 -16.20 29.60 10.53
N GLU A 274 -16.39 30.73 11.25
CA GLU A 274 -17.22 31.85 10.86
C GLU A 274 -16.38 33.11 10.60
N SER A 275 -16.94 34.10 9.92
CA SER A 275 -16.22 35.35 9.61
C SER A 275 -16.42 36.37 10.71
N HIS A 276 -15.37 36.70 11.46
CA HIS A 276 -15.37 37.63 12.56
C HIS A 276 -14.42 38.80 12.30
N ALA A 277 -14.77 40.00 12.82
CA ALA A 277 -13.92 41.18 12.79
C ALA A 277 -12.79 41.03 13.83
N ILE A 278 -11.54 41.13 13.38
CA ILE A 278 -10.39 40.91 14.27
C ILE A 278 -10.24 42.01 15.33
N GLY A 279 -10.64 43.24 15.03
CA GLY A 279 -10.56 44.36 15.97
C GLY A 279 -11.39 44.11 17.22
N GLU A 280 -12.64 43.65 17.06
CA GLU A 280 -13.53 43.35 18.18
C GLU A 280 -12.93 42.31 19.12
N LEU A 281 -12.34 41.25 18.56
CA LEU A 281 -11.69 40.20 19.34
C LEU A 281 -10.48 40.71 20.12
N LEU A 282 -9.65 41.56 19.50
CA LEU A 282 -8.50 42.16 20.21
C LEU A 282 -8.94 43.05 21.37
N GLU A 283 -10.01 43.85 21.19
CA GLU A 283 -10.57 44.72 22.25
C GLU A 283 -11.15 43.88 23.39
N GLN A 284 -11.85 42.79 23.10
CA GLN A 284 -12.36 41.85 24.11
C GLN A 284 -11.21 41.26 24.96
N VAL A 285 -10.12 40.80 24.32
CA VAL A 285 -8.97 40.27 25.06
C VAL A 285 -8.29 41.35 25.92
N VAL A 286 -8.16 42.58 25.41
CA VAL A 286 -7.61 43.68 26.22
C VAL A 286 -8.47 43.95 27.45
N GLN A 287 -9.81 43.97 27.33
CA GLN A 287 -10.72 44.13 28.46
C GLN A 287 -10.58 43.00 29.48
N LEU A 288 -10.44 41.73 29.00
CA LEU A 288 -10.27 40.56 29.83
C LEU A 288 -8.97 40.61 30.65
N GLU A 289 -7.88 41.07 30.04
CA GLU A 289 -6.55 41.09 30.65
C GLU A 289 -6.20 42.42 31.32
N ALA A 290 -7.09 43.45 31.25
CA ALA A 290 -6.85 44.80 31.75
C ALA A 290 -6.55 44.85 33.26
N GLU A 291 -7.28 44.06 34.06
CA GLU A 291 -7.10 44.03 35.50
C GLU A 291 -5.71 43.43 35.87
N GLN A 292 -5.34 42.34 35.22
CA GLN A 292 -4.06 41.67 35.45
C GLN A 292 -2.88 42.55 34.98
N ALA A 293 -3.01 43.24 33.85
CA ALA A 293 -2.03 44.18 33.36
C ALA A 293 -1.86 45.39 34.32
N ALA A 294 -2.98 45.94 34.85
CA ALA A 294 -2.96 47.04 35.81
C ALA A 294 -2.30 46.63 37.14
N GLN A 295 -2.60 45.44 37.68
CA GLN A 295 -1.97 44.92 38.90
C GLN A 295 -0.45 44.76 38.74
N LYS A 296 0.02 44.42 37.52
CA LYS A 296 1.47 44.29 37.20
C LYS A 296 2.10 45.60 36.73
N GLN A 297 1.34 46.71 36.65
CA GLN A 297 1.78 48.02 36.14
C GLN A 297 2.31 47.95 34.70
N ILE A 298 1.68 47.13 33.85
CA ILE A 298 2.03 46.93 32.43
C ILE A 298 1.00 47.64 31.55
N GLN A 299 1.47 48.36 30.51
CA GLN A 299 0.59 49.01 29.55
C GLN A 299 0.17 48.00 28.49
N LEU A 300 -1.12 47.75 28.35
CA LEU A 300 -1.71 46.89 27.33
C LEU A 300 -2.45 47.71 26.29
N GLN A 301 -2.09 47.60 25.02
CA GLN A 301 -2.60 48.41 23.91
C GLN A 301 -2.95 47.56 22.70
N THR A 302 -3.86 48.07 21.84
CA THR A 302 -4.18 47.49 20.54
C THR A 302 -3.83 48.42 19.39
N GLU A 303 -3.29 47.86 18.30
CA GLU A 303 -3.08 48.53 17.01
C GLU A 303 -3.59 47.62 15.90
N TYR A 304 -4.67 47.97 15.20
CA TYR A 304 -5.18 47.10 14.16
C TYR A 304 -5.72 47.82 12.92
N GLU A 305 -5.61 47.14 11.79
CA GLU A 305 -6.34 47.42 10.56
C GLU A 305 -7.63 46.59 10.57
N ASP A 306 -8.74 47.19 10.14
CA ASP A 306 -10.01 46.47 10.05
C ASP A 306 -9.98 45.42 8.92
N PHE A 307 -10.10 44.15 9.31
CA PHE A 307 -10.36 43.05 8.42
C PHE A 307 -11.05 41.88 9.15
N SER A 308 -11.79 41.10 8.39
CA SER A 308 -12.39 39.89 8.95
C SER A 308 -11.50 38.68 8.70
N LEU A 309 -11.50 37.74 9.63
CA LEU A 309 -10.89 36.41 9.52
C LEU A 309 -11.98 35.35 9.59
N LYS A 310 -11.83 34.29 8.80
CA LYS A 310 -12.64 33.09 8.95
C LYS A 310 -12.01 32.24 10.04
N MET A 311 -12.63 32.21 11.21
CA MET A 311 -12.06 31.57 12.40
C MET A 311 -13.15 31.03 13.32
N ASP A 312 -12.77 30.16 14.23
CA ASP A 312 -13.52 29.80 15.41
C ASP A 312 -13.16 30.83 16.49
N GLU A 313 -14.14 31.65 16.90
CA GLU A 313 -13.92 32.81 17.80
C GLU A 313 -13.37 32.38 19.15
N GLU A 314 -13.94 31.34 19.77
CA GLU A 314 -13.52 30.85 21.09
C GLU A 314 -12.08 30.34 21.08
N LEU A 315 -11.69 29.62 20.01
CA LEU A 315 -10.32 29.10 19.85
C LEU A 315 -9.35 30.28 19.62
N MET A 316 -9.72 31.24 18.79
CA MET A 316 -8.86 32.38 18.51
C MET A 316 -8.70 33.31 19.73
N GLU A 317 -9.76 33.54 20.49
CA GLU A 317 -9.68 34.20 21.78
C GLU A 317 -8.72 33.49 22.72
N SER A 318 -8.87 32.18 22.88
CA SER A 318 -7.96 31.33 23.68
C SER A 318 -6.51 31.45 23.23
N LEU A 319 -6.23 31.50 21.92
CA LEU A 319 -4.89 31.74 21.40
C LEU A 319 -4.33 33.08 21.81
N ILE A 320 -5.08 34.17 21.61
CA ILE A 320 -4.63 35.54 21.92
C ILE A 320 -4.42 35.70 23.43
N VAL A 321 -5.34 35.20 24.26
CA VAL A 321 -5.22 35.18 25.73
C VAL A 321 -3.96 34.44 26.17
N ASN A 322 -3.68 33.24 25.61
CA ASN A 322 -2.46 32.50 25.95
C ASN A 322 -1.18 33.26 25.57
N LEU A 323 -1.17 33.94 24.42
CA LEU A 323 -0.02 34.75 24.01
C LEU A 323 0.14 36.00 24.91
N THR A 324 -0.96 36.67 25.27
CA THR A 324 -0.98 37.84 26.16
C THR A 324 -0.56 37.45 27.57
N ASP A 325 -1.05 36.32 28.12
CA ASP A 325 -0.63 35.78 29.42
C ASP A 325 0.90 35.54 29.44
N ASN A 326 1.46 34.92 28.38
CA ASN A 326 2.91 34.72 28.28
C ASN A 326 3.69 36.06 28.26
N ALA A 327 3.19 37.07 27.55
CA ALA A 327 3.77 38.40 27.51
C ALA A 327 3.72 39.06 28.87
N LEU A 328 2.57 39.04 29.61
CA LEU A 328 2.39 39.53 30.96
C LEU A 328 3.33 38.89 31.99
N HIS A 329 3.67 37.61 31.78
CA HIS A 329 4.64 36.91 32.63
C HIS A 329 6.10 37.26 32.30
N ALA A 330 6.37 37.67 31.06
CA ALA A 330 7.73 38.01 30.62
C ALA A 330 8.08 39.47 30.83
N THR A 331 7.07 40.36 30.95
CA THR A 331 7.24 41.81 31.03
C THR A 331 7.37 42.26 32.48
N GLU A 332 8.28 43.17 32.74
CA GLU A 332 8.49 43.78 34.06
C GLU A 332 7.55 45.00 34.29
N PRO A 333 7.29 45.41 35.55
CA PRO A 333 6.51 46.60 35.85
C PRO A 333 7.03 47.84 35.10
N GLY A 334 6.11 48.61 34.51
CA GLY A 334 6.44 49.74 33.65
C GLY A 334 6.66 49.40 32.16
N GLY A 335 6.61 48.12 31.81
CA GLY A 335 6.70 47.67 30.42
C GLY A 335 5.39 47.80 29.65
N TYR A 336 5.39 47.36 28.40
CA TYR A 336 4.23 47.42 27.52
C TYR A 336 4.05 46.13 26.71
N ILE A 337 2.78 45.85 26.35
CA ILE A 337 2.37 44.78 25.46
C ILE A 337 1.44 45.36 24.39
N ILE A 338 1.67 45.06 23.13
CA ILE A 338 0.86 45.54 22.02
C ILE A 338 0.31 44.34 21.25
N LEU A 339 -1.03 44.29 21.13
CA LEU A 339 -1.74 43.35 20.28
C LEU A 339 -1.96 44.01 18.91
N LYS A 340 -1.41 43.44 17.84
CA LYS A 340 -1.51 44.05 16.52
C LYS A 340 -2.24 43.12 15.56
N ALA A 341 -3.01 43.70 14.63
CA ALA A 341 -3.54 43.02 13.48
C ALA A 341 -3.34 43.88 12.23
N TYR A 342 -2.66 43.34 11.24
CA TYR A 342 -2.30 44.09 10.03
C TYR A 342 -2.17 43.17 8.80
N LYS A 343 -2.07 43.79 7.63
CA LYS A 343 -1.81 43.09 6.37
C LYS A 343 -0.40 43.39 5.88
N GLU A 344 0.39 42.36 5.63
CA GLU A 344 1.72 42.46 5.08
C GLU A 344 1.90 41.51 3.92
N SER A 345 2.35 42.00 2.77
CA SER A 345 2.58 41.19 1.57
C SER A 345 1.39 40.28 1.16
N GLY A 346 0.16 40.77 1.38
CA GLY A 346 -1.07 40.08 1.09
C GLY A 346 -1.46 38.98 2.08
N LYS A 347 -0.73 38.83 3.19
CA LYS A 347 -1.06 37.95 4.31
C LYS A 347 -1.71 38.76 5.43
N LYS A 348 -2.62 38.11 6.15
CA LYS A 348 -3.20 38.67 7.38
C LYS A 348 -2.36 38.19 8.55
N ILE A 349 -1.94 39.09 9.41
CA ILE A 349 -1.04 38.82 10.53
C ILE A 349 -1.68 39.32 11.81
N LEU A 350 -1.69 38.48 12.83
CA LEU A 350 -1.98 38.79 14.19
C LEU A 350 -0.67 38.72 14.98
N GLU A 351 -0.30 39.73 15.72
CA GLU A 351 0.97 39.85 16.47
C GLU A 351 0.72 40.24 17.91
N VAL A 352 1.35 39.54 18.84
CA VAL A 352 1.50 39.95 20.24
C VAL A 352 2.97 40.28 20.45
N ALA A 353 3.24 41.54 20.81
CA ALA A 353 4.59 42.06 21.01
C ALA A 353 4.74 42.60 22.44
N ASP A 354 5.80 42.18 23.12
CA ASP A 354 6.19 42.66 24.45
C ASP A 354 7.62 43.19 24.44
N ASN A 355 7.94 44.02 25.45
CA ASN A 355 9.27 44.53 25.76
C ASN A 355 9.88 43.81 27.00
N GLY A 356 9.48 42.59 27.26
CA GLY A 356 9.93 41.81 28.41
C GLY A 356 11.36 41.26 28.27
N ARG A 357 11.66 40.27 29.10
CA ARG A 357 13.00 39.67 29.21
C ARG A 357 13.51 38.97 27.96
N GLY A 358 12.63 38.62 27.04
CA GLY A 358 12.96 37.84 25.84
C GLY A 358 13.30 36.37 26.14
N ILE A 359 13.62 35.63 25.06
CA ILE A 359 13.87 34.18 25.09
C ILE A 359 15.27 33.91 24.51
N PRO A 360 16.10 33.08 25.17
CA PRO A 360 17.40 32.66 24.63
C PRO A 360 17.28 31.94 23.29
N GLN A 361 18.18 32.21 22.36
CA GLN A 361 18.15 31.66 21.02
C GLN A 361 18.25 30.11 21.02
N GLU A 362 18.94 29.53 21.97
CA GLU A 362 19.08 28.08 22.15
C GLU A 362 17.78 27.38 22.57
N GLU A 363 16.83 28.12 23.13
CA GLU A 363 15.53 27.63 23.59
C GLU A 363 14.43 27.74 22.53
N MET A 364 14.62 28.59 21.52
CA MET A 364 13.61 28.89 20.48
C MET A 364 13.06 27.66 19.77
N GLY A 365 13.88 26.61 19.58
CA GLY A 365 13.44 25.37 18.95
C GLY A 365 12.55 24.49 19.80
N LYS A 366 12.45 24.74 21.13
CA LYS A 366 11.76 23.87 22.09
C LYS A 366 10.55 24.54 22.74
N ILE A 367 10.47 25.87 22.74
CA ILE A 367 9.42 26.62 23.47
C ILE A 367 7.99 26.30 23.01
N THR A 368 7.82 25.74 21.81
CA THR A 368 6.53 25.29 21.27
C THR A 368 6.22 23.83 21.62
N GLU A 369 7.15 23.09 22.26
CA GLU A 369 6.88 21.74 22.71
C GLU A 369 5.99 21.77 23.96
N ALA A 370 5.05 20.85 24.06
CA ALA A 370 4.17 20.74 25.21
C ALA A 370 4.97 20.41 26.47
N PHE A 371 4.62 21.07 27.58
CA PHE A 371 5.27 20.98 28.90
C PHE A 371 6.72 21.52 28.95
N TYR A 372 7.18 22.17 27.89
CA TYR A 372 8.47 22.82 27.89
C TYR A 372 8.40 24.19 28.60
N MET A 373 9.37 24.45 29.45
CA MET A 373 9.50 25.71 30.17
C MET A 373 10.98 26.09 30.28
N VAL A 374 11.34 27.32 29.89
CA VAL A 374 12.71 27.87 29.97
C VAL A 374 13.17 27.93 31.43
N ASP A 375 12.30 28.39 32.34
CA ASP A 375 12.53 28.41 33.79
C ASP A 375 11.39 27.69 34.52
N LYS A 376 11.65 26.47 34.95
CA LYS A 376 10.67 25.61 35.63
C LYS A 376 10.29 26.10 37.01
N SER A 377 11.18 26.81 37.72
CA SER A 377 10.94 27.24 39.09
C SER A 377 10.01 28.43 39.14
N ARG A 378 10.25 29.42 38.33
CA ARG A 378 9.47 30.66 38.23
C ARG A 378 8.12 30.41 37.58
N SER A 379 8.09 29.66 36.48
CA SER A 379 6.85 29.34 35.76
C SER A 379 5.87 28.52 36.62
N ARG A 380 6.36 27.66 37.51
CA ARG A 380 5.50 26.95 38.46
C ARG A 380 4.89 27.84 39.52
N GLN A 381 5.61 28.86 40.03
CA GLN A 381 5.09 29.82 40.98
C GLN A 381 3.99 30.71 40.34
N GLU A 382 4.11 30.99 39.06
CA GLU A 382 3.17 31.79 38.26
C GLU A 382 2.03 30.96 37.66
N GLY A 383 1.94 29.63 37.95
CA GLY A 383 0.85 28.76 37.53
C GLY A 383 0.99 28.22 36.10
N GLY A 384 2.13 28.43 35.44
CA GLY A 384 2.39 27.93 34.08
C GLY A 384 2.59 26.42 34.05
N ALA A 385 2.00 25.75 33.06
CA ALA A 385 2.13 24.31 32.83
C ALA A 385 2.93 23.95 31.55
N GLY A 386 3.45 24.96 30.84
CA GLY A 386 4.16 24.75 29.57
C GLY A 386 3.27 24.27 28.41
N LEU A 387 1.95 24.44 28.52
CA LEU A 387 0.99 24.02 27.47
C LEU A 387 0.51 25.19 26.59
N GLY A 388 0.64 26.47 27.06
CA GLY A 388 0.04 27.63 26.39
C GLY A 388 0.53 27.79 24.95
N LEU A 389 1.85 27.80 24.73
CA LEU A 389 2.42 28.01 23.40
C LEU A 389 2.20 26.81 22.46
N ALA A 390 2.24 25.58 22.99
CA ALA A 390 1.90 24.37 22.24
C ALA A 390 0.44 24.38 21.79
N LEU A 391 -0.50 24.87 22.65
CA LEU A 391 -1.89 25.06 22.30
C LEU A 391 -2.05 26.11 21.21
N CYS A 392 -1.34 27.26 21.31
CA CYS A 392 -1.34 28.32 20.30
C CYS A 392 -0.89 27.77 18.91
N VAL A 393 0.16 26.96 18.86
CA VAL A 393 0.58 26.30 17.60
C VAL A 393 -0.55 25.46 17.04
N LYS A 394 -1.20 24.65 17.88
CA LYS A 394 -2.28 23.76 17.44
C LYS A 394 -3.51 24.53 16.94
N ILE A 395 -3.90 25.57 17.65
CA ILE A 395 -5.00 26.44 17.19
C ILE A 395 -4.65 27.14 15.87
N ALA A 396 -3.43 27.65 15.71
CA ALA A 396 -2.99 28.23 14.45
C ALA A 396 -3.03 27.23 13.28
N GLU A 397 -2.55 25.99 13.50
CA GLU A 397 -2.61 24.91 12.49
C GLU A 397 -4.03 24.62 12.02
N VAL A 398 -4.99 24.54 12.96
CA VAL A 398 -6.40 24.27 12.65
C VAL A 398 -7.01 25.40 11.81
N HIS A 399 -6.57 26.65 12.04
CA HIS A 399 -6.98 27.83 11.26
C HIS A 399 -6.19 28.00 9.95
N GLY A 400 -5.33 27.04 9.57
CA GLY A 400 -4.49 27.15 8.38
C GLY A 400 -3.44 28.26 8.47
N ALA A 401 -3.12 28.67 9.69
CA ALA A 401 -2.10 29.66 9.99
C ALA A 401 -0.82 29.01 10.54
N ARG A 402 0.24 29.78 10.61
CA ARG A 402 1.49 29.37 11.24
C ARG A 402 1.94 30.37 12.30
N LEU A 403 2.58 29.86 13.34
CA LEU A 403 3.19 30.69 14.39
C LEU A 403 4.63 30.99 13.99
N ASP A 404 5.01 32.26 14.09
CA ASP A 404 6.38 32.77 13.91
C ASP A 404 6.79 33.59 15.14
N ILE A 405 7.93 33.23 15.74
CA ILE A 405 8.37 33.83 17.00
C ILE A 405 9.72 34.45 16.78
N VAL A 406 9.82 35.74 17.13
CA VAL A 406 11.07 36.50 17.10
C VAL A 406 11.33 37.05 18.49
N SER A 407 12.44 36.71 19.11
CA SER A 407 12.78 37.13 20.45
C SER A 407 14.27 37.38 20.61
N GLN A 408 14.60 38.35 21.46
CA GLN A 408 15.97 38.66 21.84
C GLN A 408 16.00 38.99 23.35
N ILE A 409 16.98 38.43 24.05
CA ILE A 409 17.15 38.67 25.50
C ILE A 409 17.27 40.16 25.76
N GLY A 410 16.44 40.69 26.68
CA GLY A 410 16.38 42.10 27.08
C GLY A 410 15.71 43.04 26.08
N ALA A 411 15.23 42.55 24.94
CA ALA A 411 14.53 43.36 23.94
C ALA A 411 13.05 42.96 23.74
N GLY A 412 12.62 41.87 24.38
CA GLY A 412 11.24 41.35 24.32
C GLY A 412 11.02 40.26 23.30
N THR A 413 9.74 39.94 23.08
CA THR A 413 9.29 38.88 22.18
C THR A 413 8.16 39.39 21.28
N LYS A 414 8.17 38.94 20.03
CA LYS A 414 7.07 39.13 19.07
C LYS A 414 6.62 37.74 18.59
N VAL A 415 5.36 37.45 18.84
CA VAL A 415 4.72 36.22 18.37
C VAL A 415 3.72 36.57 17.29
N ARG A 416 3.91 36.08 16.08
CA ARG A 416 3.08 36.37 14.92
C ARG A 416 2.31 35.12 14.50
N VAL A 417 1.01 35.25 14.33
CA VAL A 417 0.14 34.24 13.71
C VAL A 417 -0.11 34.68 12.27
N ILE A 418 0.44 33.98 11.33
CA ILE A 418 0.45 34.34 9.91
C ILE A 418 -0.54 33.44 9.16
N PHE A 419 -1.59 34.08 8.61
CA PHE A 419 -2.58 33.41 7.78
C PHE A 419 -2.13 33.48 6.32
N ASP A 420 -1.78 32.32 5.72
CA ASP A 420 -1.41 32.26 4.32
C ASP A 420 -2.65 32.41 3.42
N LYS A 421 -2.50 33.15 2.31
CA LYS A 421 -3.55 33.39 1.32
C LYS A 421 -3.90 32.08 0.58
N LYS A 422 -4.69 31.22 1.23
CA LYS A 422 -5.41 30.12 0.58
C LYS A 422 -6.87 30.19 1.00
N ASP A 423 -7.55 31.29 0.60
CA ASP A 423 -8.99 31.20 0.35
C ASP A 423 -9.18 30.29 -0.89
N LYS A 424 -9.04 28.99 -0.70
CA LYS A 424 -9.77 28.06 -1.55
C LYS A 424 -11.20 28.11 -1.06
N GLU A 425 -12.01 28.88 -1.74
CA GLU A 425 -13.45 28.65 -1.81
C GLU A 425 -13.62 27.13 -2.06
N LEU A 426 -13.96 26.43 -0.99
CA LEU A 426 -14.55 25.11 -1.08
C LEU A 426 -16.01 25.35 -1.44
N THR A 427 -16.28 25.42 -2.78
CA THR A 427 -17.60 25.18 -3.36
C THR A 427 -18.02 23.74 -3.11
#